data_7ff8dcd647b65adb7fa6c88b3b4b3eea
#
_entry.id   7ff8dcd647b65adb7fa6c88b3b4b3eea
#
_cell.length_a   1.000
_cell.length_b   1.000
_cell.length_c   1.000
_cell.angle_alpha   90.00
_cell.angle_beta   90.00
_cell.angle_gamma   90.00
#
_symmetry.space_group_name_H-M   'P 1'
#
loop_
_entity.id
_entity.type
_entity.pdbx_description
1 polymer ?
#
loop_
_entity_poly.entity_id
_entity_poly.type
_entity_poly.pdbx_seq_one_letter_code
_entity_poly.pdbx_strand_id
1 'polypeptide(L)'
;MTRNSLWIRTLLVLSFVIAPFCMPVVNAKEPEPKTFRFYPLPPDLPRLQFLESFSSPLDVSAGKSSFRDFVFGGEDNEGHLVNKPYGLAVHEGAIYVVDTRGNGWGVYDLANKKTRMVTPSGGGSLKKPINIAIDVDGTRYVTDSERQQVLVYDSRDRFQRAYGEPGQFKPIDVLIAGDFLYITDIENHRVVALDKHTGAEIRSFGEAGSEPGQFFHPTNLTMAPDGSLYVVDTSNFRVQQFTVDGEFVRVFGAAGNSPGNFTRPKGIAMDHDGHIYVVDAAFQNVQIFHPDGGALMYFGMPGVEEDSINMPTVVKIDYDSVAYFEQYFSPDFDVEYLILVASQFGANKVAVFGFGQPRE
;
A
#
# COMPACT_ATOMS: atom_id res chain seq x y z
N MET A 1 68.42 77.29 -35.31
CA MET A 1 67.03 77.76 -35.26
C MET A 1 66.19 76.49 -34.91
N THR A 2 65.96 76.28 -33.63
CA THR A 2 65.33 75.11 -33.13
C THR A 2 64.32 75.48 -32.10
N ARG A 3 63.08 75.09 -32.27
CA ARG A 3 61.98 75.29 -31.32
C ARG A 3 61.73 73.98 -30.61
N ASN A 4 61.97 74.01 -29.29
CA ASN A 4 61.53 72.93 -28.37
C ASN A 4 60.05 73.08 -28.09
N SER A 5 59.29 72.00 -28.23
CA SER A 5 57.93 71.87 -27.74
C SER A 5 57.91 70.91 -26.60
N LEU A 6 57.49 71.38 -25.44
CA LEU A 6 57.33 70.69 -24.17
C LEU A 6 55.93 69.96 -24.16
N TRP A 7 55.92 68.69 -24.01
CA TRP A 7 54.67 67.93 -23.83
C TRP A 7 54.47 67.70 -22.33
N ILE A 8 53.43 68.31 -21.81
CA ILE A 8 52.96 68.09 -20.43
C ILE A 8 52.10 66.85 -20.48
N ARG A 9 52.49 65.74 -19.78
CA ARG A 9 51.65 64.56 -19.56
C ARG A 9 50.81 64.82 -18.30
N THR A 10 49.50 64.97 -18.52
CA THR A 10 48.53 65.03 -17.44
C THR A 10 48.19 63.56 -17.01
N LEU A 11 48.53 63.18 -15.76
CA LEU A 11 48.18 61.93 -15.16
C LEU A 11 46.69 62.00 -14.66
N LEU A 12 45.81 61.30 -15.26
CA LEU A 12 44.43 61.11 -14.78
C LEU A 12 44.46 60.05 -13.72
N VAL A 13 44.27 60.39 -12.44
CA VAL A 13 44.08 59.45 -11.35
C VAL A 13 42.58 59.05 -11.35
N LEU A 14 42.27 57.88 -11.80
CA LEU A 14 40.93 57.33 -11.70
C LEU A 14 40.75 56.73 -10.27
N SER A 15 40.02 57.45 -9.42
CA SER A 15 39.58 56.91 -8.10
C SER A 15 38.46 55.97 -8.26
N PHE A 16 38.73 54.68 -8.12
CA PHE A 16 37.68 53.64 -8.00
C PHE A 16 37.03 53.73 -6.61
N VAL A 17 35.81 54.24 -6.55
CA VAL A 17 34.95 54.16 -5.37
C VAL A 17 34.35 52.75 -5.37
N ILE A 18 34.87 51.86 -4.50
CA ILE A 18 34.29 50.57 -4.23
C ILE A 18 33.06 50.80 -3.33
N ALA A 19 31.87 50.83 -3.92
CA ALA A 19 30.63 50.80 -3.14
C ALA A 19 30.50 49.43 -2.47
N PRO A 20 30.18 49.33 -1.18
CA PRO A 20 29.92 48.06 -0.54
C PRO A 20 28.66 47.41 -1.16
N PHE A 21 28.86 46.31 -1.81
CA PHE A 21 27.76 45.50 -2.34
C PHE A 21 27.06 44.86 -1.14
N CYS A 22 25.97 45.47 -0.67
CA CYS A 22 25.11 44.94 0.36
C CYS A 22 24.34 43.78 -0.28
N MET A 23 24.82 42.52 -0.16
CA MET A 23 24.03 41.36 -0.54
C MET A 23 22.80 41.32 0.37
N PRO A 24 21.59 41.18 -0.18
CA PRO A 24 20.42 40.93 0.64
C PRO A 24 20.65 39.64 1.40
N VAL A 25 20.53 39.68 2.72
CA VAL A 25 20.44 38.49 3.56
C VAL A 25 19.17 37.77 3.13
N VAL A 26 19.31 36.72 2.35
CA VAL A 26 18.20 35.81 2.09
C VAL A 26 17.88 35.18 3.45
N ASN A 27 16.87 35.70 4.12
CA ASN A 27 16.31 35.04 5.28
C ASN A 27 15.90 33.64 4.82
N ALA A 28 16.58 32.61 5.31
CA ALA A 28 16.12 31.23 5.16
C ALA A 28 14.67 31.22 5.67
N LYS A 29 13.72 30.88 4.77
CA LYS A 29 12.32 30.70 5.14
C LYS A 29 12.30 29.70 6.28
N GLU A 30 11.75 30.06 7.42
CA GLU A 30 11.58 29.12 8.52
C GLU A 30 10.82 27.89 7.97
N PRO A 31 11.26 26.68 8.31
CA PRO A 31 10.56 25.48 7.85
C PRO A 31 9.10 25.58 8.28
N GLU A 32 8.19 25.38 7.34
CA GLU A 32 6.76 25.36 7.65
C GLU A 32 6.50 24.29 8.70
N PRO A 33 5.64 24.55 9.71
CA PRO A 33 5.36 23.58 10.74
C PRO A 33 4.78 22.32 10.10
N LYS A 34 5.29 21.14 10.46
CA LYS A 34 4.72 19.86 10.00
C LYS A 34 3.25 19.79 10.42
N THR A 35 2.36 19.61 9.47
CA THR A 35 0.94 19.41 9.72
C THR A 35 0.68 17.90 9.78
N PHE A 36 0.22 17.41 10.92
CA PHE A 36 -0.16 16.02 11.11
C PHE A 36 -1.65 15.84 10.84
N ARG A 37 -2.02 14.74 10.17
CA ARG A 37 -3.41 14.41 9.85
C ARG A 37 -3.85 13.20 10.64
N PHE A 38 -4.95 13.32 11.35
CA PHE A 38 -5.46 12.31 12.28
C PHE A 38 -6.88 11.88 11.94
N TYR A 39 -7.23 10.68 12.35
CA TYR A 39 -8.57 10.08 12.23
C TYR A 39 -8.97 9.40 13.54
N PRO A 40 -10.26 9.48 13.96
CA PRO A 40 -11.26 10.36 13.39
C PRO A 40 -10.85 11.83 13.52
N LEU A 41 -11.60 12.71 12.80
CA LEU A 41 -11.40 14.15 12.92
C LEU A 41 -11.94 14.65 14.27
N PRO A 42 -11.39 15.75 14.84
CA PRO A 42 -11.93 16.35 16.05
C PRO A 42 -13.45 16.58 15.93
N PRO A 43 -14.23 16.45 17.05
CA PRO A 43 -13.77 16.42 18.45
C PRO A 43 -13.39 15.04 19.00
N ASP A 44 -13.49 13.96 18.21
CA ASP A 44 -13.17 12.62 18.68
C ASP A 44 -11.68 12.46 18.92
N LEU A 45 -11.31 11.55 19.85
CA LEU A 45 -9.90 11.24 20.09
C LEU A 45 -9.31 10.50 18.88
N PRO A 46 -8.16 10.94 18.36
CA PRO A 46 -7.52 10.30 17.24
C PRO A 46 -7.07 8.88 17.57
N ARG A 47 -7.23 7.99 16.61
CA ARG A 47 -6.78 6.60 16.64
C ARG A 47 -5.79 6.29 15.52
N LEU A 48 -5.76 7.11 14.48
CA LEU A 48 -4.87 6.95 13.35
C LEU A 48 -4.20 8.27 13.02
N GLN A 49 -2.95 8.19 12.63
CA GLN A 49 -2.19 9.27 12.01
C GLN A 49 -1.80 8.86 10.61
N PHE A 50 -2.04 9.72 9.60
CA PHE A 50 -1.40 9.55 8.30
C PHE A 50 0.11 9.80 8.42
N LEU A 51 0.92 8.92 7.85
CA LEU A 51 2.38 8.97 7.96
C LEU A 51 3.04 9.37 6.66
N GLU A 52 2.83 8.62 5.59
CA GLU A 52 3.47 8.82 4.30
C GLU A 52 2.71 8.11 3.17
N SER A 53 2.98 8.48 1.93
CA SER A 53 2.52 7.76 0.75
C SER A 53 3.66 7.43 -0.21
N PHE A 54 3.57 6.28 -0.87
CA PHE A 54 4.55 5.81 -1.84
C PHE A 54 3.93 5.70 -3.22
N SER A 55 4.63 6.23 -4.23
CA SER A 55 4.21 6.21 -5.63
C SER A 55 5.41 6.11 -6.56
N SER A 56 6.42 6.93 -6.29
CA SER A 56 7.61 7.14 -7.09
C SER A 56 8.77 6.26 -6.61
N PRO A 57 9.72 5.91 -7.48
CA PRO A 57 10.97 5.29 -7.09
C PRO A 57 11.80 6.09 -6.08
N LEU A 58 11.56 7.37 -5.93
CA LEU A 58 12.32 8.25 -5.04
C LEU A 58 11.77 8.33 -3.62
N ASP A 59 10.57 7.86 -3.38
CA ASP A 59 9.90 8.04 -2.08
C ASP A 59 10.61 7.35 -0.92
N VAL A 60 11.45 6.34 -1.18
CA VAL A 60 12.30 5.69 -0.17
C VAL A 60 13.74 6.20 -0.14
N SER A 61 14.19 6.94 -1.17
CA SER A 61 15.55 7.48 -1.23
C SER A 61 15.60 8.86 -0.61
N ALA A 62 16.14 8.94 0.61
CA ALA A 62 16.55 10.15 1.35
C ALA A 62 15.84 11.47 1.00
N GLY A 63 14.89 11.86 1.85
CA GLY A 63 14.40 13.23 2.01
C GLY A 63 13.91 13.92 0.75
N LYS A 64 12.60 14.12 0.64
CA LYS A 64 12.00 15.05 -0.33
C LYS A 64 12.80 16.38 -0.27
N SER A 65 13.71 16.59 -1.21
CA SER A 65 14.51 17.82 -1.28
C SER A 65 13.62 18.88 -1.93
N SER A 66 13.08 19.78 -1.15
CA SER A 66 12.37 20.98 -1.64
C SER A 66 13.22 21.82 -2.62
N PHE A 67 14.54 21.60 -2.63
CA PHE A 67 15.46 22.22 -3.57
C PHE A 67 15.31 21.62 -4.98
N ARG A 68 15.00 20.34 -5.10
CA ARG A 68 14.81 19.65 -6.39
C ARG A 68 13.49 20.07 -7.05
N ASP A 69 12.42 20.18 -6.26
CA ASP A 69 11.12 20.69 -6.73
C ASP A 69 11.22 22.14 -7.18
N PHE A 70 12.08 22.93 -6.52
CA PHE A 70 12.34 24.32 -6.90
C PHE A 70 13.18 24.45 -8.19
N VAL A 71 14.16 23.55 -8.43
CA VAL A 71 15.06 23.66 -9.59
C VAL A 71 14.47 23.05 -10.87
N PHE A 72 13.67 22.01 -10.75
CA PHE A 72 13.16 21.27 -11.91
C PHE A 72 11.67 21.52 -12.20
N GLY A 73 11.01 22.38 -11.39
CA GLY A 73 9.57 22.64 -11.50
C GLY A 73 8.82 21.35 -11.24
N GLY A 74 8.01 21.27 -10.21
CA GLY A 74 7.26 20.08 -9.83
C GLY A 74 6.26 19.57 -10.90
N GLU A 75 6.75 19.28 -12.08
CA GLU A 75 6.01 18.52 -13.08
C GLU A 75 6.30 17.03 -12.86
N ASP A 76 5.24 16.26 -12.74
CA ASP A 76 5.13 14.81 -12.54
C ASP A 76 5.88 13.94 -13.57
N ASN A 77 7.18 14.17 -13.79
CA ASN A 77 7.98 13.46 -14.78
C ASN A 77 8.78 12.28 -14.24
N GLU A 78 8.70 11.98 -12.94
CA GLU A 78 9.22 10.71 -12.39
C GLU A 78 8.05 9.73 -12.27
N GLY A 79 7.93 8.86 -13.26
CA GLY A 79 6.84 7.89 -13.39
C GLY A 79 6.63 7.06 -12.11
N HIS A 80 5.40 6.65 -11.85
CA HIS A 80 5.08 5.75 -10.75
C HIS A 80 5.90 4.46 -10.86
N LEU A 81 6.37 3.92 -9.71
CA LEU A 81 7.01 2.60 -9.67
C LEU A 81 6.03 1.51 -10.10
N VAL A 82 4.75 1.66 -9.72
CA VAL A 82 3.64 0.79 -10.13
C VAL A 82 2.51 1.62 -10.74
N ASN A 83 1.92 1.14 -11.84
CA ASN A 83 0.88 1.87 -12.56
C ASN A 83 -0.52 1.62 -12.00
N LYS A 84 -0.85 0.34 -11.79
CA LYS A 84 -2.17 -0.09 -11.31
C LYS A 84 -2.04 -1.09 -10.17
N PRO A 85 -1.77 -0.61 -8.95
CA PRO A 85 -1.66 -1.46 -7.76
C PRO A 85 -2.94 -2.26 -7.52
N TYR A 86 -2.77 -3.48 -7.02
CA TYR A 86 -3.89 -4.25 -6.48
C TYR A 86 -3.49 -4.95 -5.18
N GLY A 87 -2.56 -5.90 -5.22
CA GLY A 87 -2.07 -6.63 -4.07
C GLY A 87 -0.89 -5.95 -3.37
N LEU A 88 -0.76 -6.20 -2.08
CA LEU A 88 0.30 -5.67 -1.24
C LEU A 88 0.73 -6.70 -0.21
N ALA A 89 2.05 -6.79 0.02
CA ALA A 89 2.63 -7.51 1.15
C ALA A 89 3.76 -6.69 1.77
N VAL A 90 4.04 -6.93 3.04
CA VAL A 90 5.21 -6.38 3.75
C VAL A 90 6.06 -7.53 4.25
N HIS A 91 7.36 -7.45 4.08
CA HIS A 91 8.30 -8.46 4.54
C HIS A 91 9.69 -7.83 4.75
N GLU A 92 10.27 -8.03 5.93
CA GLU A 92 11.63 -7.57 6.31
C GLU A 92 11.90 -6.09 5.95
N GLY A 93 10.95 -5.20 6.29
CA GLY A 93 11.09 -3.76 6.03
C GLY A 93 11.00 -3.37 4.56
N ALA A 94 10.42 -4.22 3.71
CA ALA A 94 10.13 -3.90 2.32
C ALA A 94 8.64 -4.06 2.00
N ILE A 95 8.10 -3.11 1.23
CA ILE A 95 6.71 -3.10 0.76
C ILE A 95 6.70 -3.61 -0.69
N TYR A 96 5.96 -4.68 -0.93
CA TYR A 96 5.77 -5.31 -2.24
C TYR A 96 4.39 -4.96 -2.77
N VAL A 97 4.32 -4.38 -3.96
CA VAL A 97 3.06 -3.90 -4.55
C VAL A 97 2.87 -4.50 -5.94
N VAL A 98 1.85 -5.32 -6.10
CA VAL A 98 1.55 -5.97 -7.38
C VAL A 98 0.97 -4.96 -8.37
N ASP A 99 1.57 -4.87 -9.55
CA ASP A 99 1.08 -4.06 -10.66
C ASP A 99 0.32 -4.93 -11.68
N THR A 100 -0.99 -4.80 -11.70
CA THR A 100 -1.86 -5.58 -12.61
C THR A 100 -1.67 -5.22 -14.09
N ARG A 101 -0.98 -4.12 -14.42
CA ARG A 101 -0.64 -3.70 -15.79
C ARG A 101 0.84 -3.89 -16.11
N GLY A 102 1.71 -3.85 -15.09
CA GLY A 102 3.15 -3.99 -15.24
C GLY A 102 3.63 -5.44 -15.31
N ASN A 103 2.73 -6.41 -15.21
CA ASN A 103 3.04 -7.85 -15.23
C ASN A 103 4.11 -8.25 -14.21
N GLY A 104 4.07 -7.65 -13.03
CA GLY A 104 5.05 -7.83 -11.99
C GLY A 104 4.68 -7.15 -10.67
N TRP A 105 5.69 -6.80 -9.89
CA TRP A 105 5.50 -6.07 -8.64
C TRP A 105 6.63 -5.07 -8.40
N GLY A 106 6.28 -3.92 -7.83
CA GLY A 106 7.23 -2.95 -7.31
C GLY A 106 7.67 -3.33 -5.90
N VAL A 107 8.90 -3.00 -5.54
CA VAL A 107 9.45 -3.19 -4.19
C VAL A 107 9.98 -1.84 -3.70
N TYR A 108 9.44 -1.36 -2.58
CA TYR A 108 9.96 -0.24 -1.81
C TYR A 108 10.72 -0.80 -0.61
N ASP A 109 12.03 -0.91 -0.70
CA ASP A 109 12.91 -1.43 0.34
C ASP A 109 13.30 -0.28 1.28
N LEU A 110 12.56 -0.16 2.39
CA LEU A 110 12.75 0.88 3.40
C LEU A 110 14.07 0.69 4.15
N ALA A 111 14.46 -0.56 4.40
CA ALA A 111 15.66 -0.90 5.13
C ALA A 111 16.93 -0.46 4.36
N ASN A 112 16.97 -0.68 3.04
CA ASN A 112 18.10 -0.34 2.19
C ASN A 112 17.92 0.97 1.42
N LYS A 113 16.77 1.66 1.57
CA LYS A 113 16.40 2.90 0.87
C LYS A 113 16.50 2.76 -0.65
N LYS A 114 15.96 1.68 -1.20
CA LYS A 114 15.99 1.35 -2.63
C LYS A 114 14.61 0.94 -3.12
N THR A 115 14.40 1.16 -4.41
CA THR A 115 13.23 0.67 -5.13
C THR A 115 13.66 -0.18 -6.31
N ARG A 116 12.83 -1.11 -6.69
CA ARG A 116 12.99 -1.90 -7.90
C ARG A 116 11.66 -2.42 -8.43
N MET A 117 11.55 -2.54 -9.74
CA MET A 117 10.45 -3.27 -10.38
C MET A 117 10.92 -4.68 -10.70
N VAL A 118 10.11 -5.67 -10.35
CA VAL A 118 10.34 -7.08 -10.68
C VAL A 118 9.35 -7.47 -11.76
N THR A 119 9.87 -7.84 -12.93
CA THR A 119 9.07 -8.34 -14.06
C THR A 119 9.61 -9.70 -14.45
N PRO A 120 9.03 -10.78 -13.90
CA PRO A 120 9.50 -12.14 -14.17
C PRO A 120 9.36 -12.53 -15.64
N SER A 121 10.24 -13.40 -16.12
CA SER A 121 10.29 -13.84 -17.51
C SER A 121 10.25 -15.37 -17.64
N GLY A 122 10.15 -15.88 -18.87
CA GLY A 122 10.12 -17.31 -19.16
C GLY A 122 8.91 -18.01 -18.54
N GLY A 123 9.11 -19.15 -17.90
CA GLY A 123 8.05 -19.91 -17.23
C GLY A 123 7.34 -19.17 -16.10
N GLY A 124 8.04 -18.20 -15.50
CA GLY A 124 7.52 -17.33 -14.45
C GLY A 124 6.86 -16.05 -14.94
N SER A 125 6.72 -15.81 -16.23
CA SER A 125 6.09 -14.59 -16.75
C SER A 125 4.64 -14.47 -16.24
N LEU A 126 4.30 -13.28 -15.75
CA LEU A 126 2.96 -12.94 -15.30
C LEU A 126 2.14 -12.34 -16.45
N LYS A 127 0.85 -12.61 -16.49
CA LYS A 127 -0.10 -12.05 -17.45
C LYS A 127 -1.00 -11.01 -16.81
N LYS A 128 -1.62 -11.36 -15.69
CA LYS A 128 -2.47 -10.47 -14.90
C LYS A 128 -2.33 -10.80 -13.41
N PRO A 129 -1.20 -10.41 -12.81
CA PRO A 129 -1.00 -10.62 -11.39
C PRO A 129 -1.99 -9.80 -10.59
N ILE A 130 -2.50 -10.36 -9.49
CA ILE A 130 -3.51 -9.70 -8.65
C ILE A 130 -2.97 -9.45 -7.25
N ASN A 131 -2.55 -10.50 -6.53
CA ASN A 131 -2.09 -10.36 -5.16
C ASN A 131 -0.80 -11.14 -4.92
N ILE A 132 -0.15 -10.86 -3.80
CA ILE A 132 1.11 -11.47 -3.39
C ILE A 132 1.05 -11.77 -1.88
N ALA A 133 1.47 -12.97 -1.51
CA ALA A 133 1.81 -13.32 -0.13
C ALA A 133 3.28 -13.74 -0.07
N ILE A 134 3.92 -13.42 1.05
CA ILE A 134 5.34 -13.72 1.27
C ILE A 134 5.47 -14.53 2.56
N ASP A 135 6.10 -15.69 2.46
CA ASP A 135 6.35 -16.56 3.59
C ASP A 135 7.54 -16.05 4.43
N VAL A 136 7.69 -16.59 5.62
CA VAL A 136 8.77 -16.23 6.55
C VAL A 136 10.18 -16.44 5.99
N ASP A 137 10.34 -17.37 5.04
CA ASP A 137 11.61 -17.62 4.34
C ASP A 137 11.81 -16.71 3.10
N GLY A 138 10.88 -15.79 2.87
CA GLY A 138 10.87 -14.90 1.71
C GLY A 138 10.33 -15.53 0.43
N THR A 139 9.79 -16.75 0.44
CA THR A 139 9.09 -17.34 -0.71
C THR A 139 7.84 -16.55 -1.04
N ARG A 140 7.66 -16.20 -2.31
CA ARG A 140 6.54 -15.38 -2.78
C ARG A 140 5.53 -16.22 -3.54
N TYR A 141 4.26 -16.07 -3.19
CA TYR A 141 3.12 -16.65 -3.87
C TYR A 141 2.32 -15.54 -4.54
N VAL A 142 2.28 -15.54 -5.87
CA VAL A 142 1.61 -14.50 -6.67
C VAL A 142 0.44 -15.10 -7.41
N THR A 143 -0.76 -14.59 -7.16
CA THR A 143 -1.96 -14.99 -7.91
C THR A 143 -1.96 -14.33 -9.29
N ASP A 144 -2.19 -15.09 -10.34
CA ASP A 144 -2.37 -14.59 -11.70
C ASP A 144 -3.72 -15.06 -12.27
N SER A 145 -4.66 -14.14 -12.36
CA SER A 145 -6.04 -14.45 -12.75
C SER A 145 -6.21 -14.78 -14.23
N GLU A 146 -5.28 -14.37 -15.09
CA GLU A 146 -5.31 -14.71 -16.52
C GLU A 146 -4.59 -16.03 -16.81
N ARG A 147 -3.52 -16.32 -16.05
CA ARG A 147 -2.90 -17.65 -16.09
C ARG A 147 -3.72 -18.71 -15.36
N GLN A 148 -4.63 -18.28 -14.49
CA GLN A 148 -5.42 -19.17 -13.61
C GLN A 148 -4.52 -20.02 -12.72
N GLN A 149 -3.47 -19.41 -12.18
CA GLN A 149 -2.42 -20.07 -11.41
C GLN A 149 -1.97 -19.22 -10.22
N VAL A 150 -1.38 -19.87 -9.22
CA VAL A 150 -0.51 -19.24 -8.23
C VAL A 150 0.93 -19.54 -8.61
N LEU A 151 1.72 -18.50 -8.87
CA LEU A 151 3.13 -18.64 -9.22
C LEU A 151 3.99 -18.49 -7.96
N VAL A 152 4.97 -19.36 -7.84
CA VAL A 152 5.89 -19.41 -6.69
C VAL A 152 7.27 -18.93 -7.12
N TYR A 153 7.82 -17.95 -6.36
CA TYR A 153 9.16 -17.42 -6.56
C TYR A 153 9.92 -17.51 -5.24
N ASP A 154 11.24 -17.72 -5.34
CA ASP A 154 12.11 -17.71 -4.17
C ASP A 154 12.39 -16.27 -3.67
N SER A 155 13.12 -16.14 -2.56
CA SER A 155 13.52 -14.87 -1.94
C SER A 155 14.39 -13.97 -2.84
N ARG A 156 14.85 -14.47 -4.00
CA ARG A 156 15.61 -13.74 -5.01
C ARG A 156 14.78 -13.46 -6.28
N ASP A 157 13.45 -13.57 -6.19
CA ASP A 157 12.49 -13.37 -7.28
C ASP A 157 12.65 -14.36 -8.46
N ARG A 158 13.28 -15.52 -8.26
CA ARG A 158 13.43 -16.53 -9.29
C ARG A 158 12.23 -17.49 -9.25
N PHE A 159 11.61 -17.68 -10.41
CA PHE A 159 10.50 -18.61 -10.57
C PHE A 159 10.90 -20.04 -10.17
N GLN A 160 10.06 -20.67 -9.37
CA GLN A 160 10.24 -22.03 -8.90
C GLN A 160 9.22 -22.97 -9.55
N ARG A 161 7.93 -22.63 -9.46
CA ARG A 161 6.82 -23.45 -9.93
C ARG A 161 5.53 -22.66 -10.02
N ALA A 162 4.51 -23.25 -10.60
CA ALA A 162 3.15 -22.73 -10.58
C ALA A 162 2.19 -23.80 -10.07
N TYR A 163 1.16 -23.38 -9.34
CA TYR A 163 0.07 -24.23 -8.85
C TYR A 163 -1.21 -23.92 -9.61
N GLY A 164 -1.98 -24.92 -9.92
CA GLY A 164 -3.22 -24.85 -10.68
C GLY A 164 -3.03 -25.15 -12.18
N GLU A 165 -4.05 -25.81 -12.72
CA GLU A 165 -4.19 -26.06 -14.16
C GLU A 165 -5.19 -25.07 -14.76
N PRO A 166 -5.10 -24.76 -16.07
CA PRO A 166 -6.06 -23.92 -16.74
C PRO A 166 -7.50 -24.41 -16.54
N GLY A 167 -8.37 -23.52 -16.03
CA GLY A 167 -9.77 -23.85 -15.72
C GLY A 167 -10.02 -24.46 -14.35
N GLN A 168 -9.00 -24.76 -13.55
CA GLN A 168 -9.16 -25.31 -12.21
C GLN A 168 -9.70 -24.25 -11.23
N PHE A 169 -9.12 -23.04 -11.24
CA PHE A 169 -9.53 -21.89 -10.45
C PHE A 169 -9.05 -20.58 -11.07
N LYS A 170 -9.69 -19.48 -10.71
CA LYS A 170 -9.27 -18.11 -11.09
C LYS A 170 -8.93 -17.33 -9.84
N PRO A 171 -7.66 -17.34 -9.41
CA PRO A 171 -7.27 -16.84 -8.11
C PRO A 171 -7.26 -15.30 -8.09
N ILE A 172 -7.76 -14.73 -6.99
CA ILE A 172 -7.69 -13.31 -6.70
C ILE A 172 -6.75 -13.06 -5.54
N ASP A 173 -6.98 -13.70 -4.40
CA ASP A 173 -6.13 -13.55 -3.21
C ASP A 173 -5.47 -14.87 -2.83
N VAL A 174 -4.38 -14.77 -2.08
CA VAL A 174 -3.67 -15.90 -1.49
C VAL A 174 -3.24 -15.55 -0.07
N LEU A 175 -3.55 -16.44 0.86
CA LEU A 175 -3.20 -16.37 2.27
C LEU A 175 -2.36 -17.58 2.65
N ILE A 176 -1.24 -17.37 3.32
CA ILE A 176 -0.38 -18.42 3.86
C ILE A 176 -0.82 -18.70 5.30
N ALA A 177 -1.12 -19.96 5.60
CA ALA A 177 -1.46 -20.39 6.95
C ALA A 177 -0.84 -21.77 7.24
N GLY A 178 0.29 -21.77 7.94
CA GLY A 178 1.08 -22.99 8.18
C GLY A 178 1.53 -23.63 6.87
N ASP A 179 1.09 -24.87 6.63
CA ASP A 179 1.40 -25.63 5.41
C ASP A 179 0.34 -25.47 4.30
N PHE A 180 -0.60 -24.53 4.46
CA PHE A 180 -1.66 -24.30 3.51
C PHE A 180 -1.57 -22.95 2.83
N LEU A 181 -2.03 -22.89 1.58
CA LEU A 181 -2.38 -21.68 0.84
C LEU A 181 -3.89 -21.65 0.65
N TYR A 182 -4.56 -20.68 1.26
CA TYR A 182 -5.96 -20.40 0.99
C TYR A 182 -6.08 -19.41 -0.16
N ILE A 183 -6.91 -19.73 -1.15
CA ILE A 183 -7.08 -18.95 -2.38
C ILE A 183 -8.57 -18.66 -2.57
N THR A 184 -8.91 -17.41 -2.86
CA THR A 184 -10.24 -17.07 -3.34
C THR A 184 -10.33 -17.36 -4.84
N ASP A 185 -11.27 -18.23 -5.22
CA ASP A 185 -11.59 -18.57 -6.61
C ASP A 185 -12.84 -17.82 -7.05
N ILE A 186 -12.62 -16.68 -7.72
CA ILE A 186 -13.71 -15.76 -8.09
C ILE A 186 -14.66 -16.35 -9.14
N GLU A 187 -14.16 -17.24 -9.98
CA GLU A 187 -14.94 -17.82 -11.09
C GLU A 187 -15.85 -18.95 -10.63
N ASN A 188 -15.37 -19.77 -9.71
CA ASN A 188 -16.13 -20.89 -9.16
C ASN A 188 -16.79 -20.57 -7.81
N HIS A 189 -16.72 -19.28 -7.36
CA HIS A 189 -17.40 -18.80 -6.15
C HIS A 189 -17.06 -19.61 -4.88
N ARG A 190 -15.78 -19.89 -4.67
CA ARG A 190 -15.31 -20.73 -3.56
C ARG A 190 -13.98 -20.26 -2.98
N VAL A 191 -13.61 -20.83 -1.86
CA VAL A 191 -12.24 -20.78 -1.31
C VAL A 191 -11.62 -22.15 -1.50
N VAL A 192 -10.37 -22.18 -1.95
CA VAL A 192 -9.59 -23.41 -2.16
C VAL A 192 -8.41 -23.40 -1.21
N ALA A 193 -8.16 -24.50 -0.50
CA ALA A 193 -6.96 -24.72 0.29
C ALA A 193 -6.04 -25.68 -0.46
N LEU A 194 -4.83 -25.20 -0.77
CA LEU A 194 -3.76 -26.00 -1.37
C LEU A 194 -2.71 -26.35 -0.32
N ASP A 195 -2.07 -27.50 -0.48
CA ASP A 195 -0.82 -27.80 0.18
C ASP A 195 0.28 -26.84 -0.34
N LYS A 196 0.92 -26.12 0.56
CA LYS A 196 1.90 -25.08 0.22
C LYS A 196 3.15 -25.60 -0.52
N HIS A 197 3.51 -26.85 -0.33
CA HIS A 197 4.72 -27.45 -0.88
C HIS A 197 4.49 -28.10 -2.23
N THR A 198 3.34 -28.74 -2.41
CA THR A 198 3.01 -29.51 -3.62
C THR A 198 2.06 -28.81 -4.57
N GLY A 199 1.22 -27.86 -4.05
CA GLY A 199 0.14 -27.23 -4.79
C GLY A 199 -1.10 -28.12 -4.98
N ALA A 200 -1.14 -29.28 -4.32
CA ALA A 200 -2.31 -30.15 -4.38
C ALA A 200 -3.50 -29.52 -3.66
N GLU A 201 -4.68 -29.57 -4.27
CA GLU A 201 -5.93 -29.15 -3.62
C GLU A 201 -6.26 -30.15 -2.49
N ILE A 202 -6.34 -29.64 -1.26
CA ILE A 202 -6.64 -30.43 -0.07
C ILE A 202 -8.14 -30.38 0.22
N ARG A 203 -8.74 -29.19 0.06
CA ARG A 203 -10.17 -28.96 0.26
C ARG A 203 -10.62 -27.69 -0.45
N SER A 204 -11.91 -27.56 -0.62
CA SER A 204 -12.54 -26.31 -1.01
C SER A 204 -13.92 -26.19 -0.36
N PHE A 205 -14.38 -24.94 -0.19
CA PHE A 205 -15.70 -24.66 0.38
C PHE A 205 -16.32 -23.44 -0.26
N GLY A 206 -17.65 -23.35 -0.22
CA GLY A 206 -18.43 -22.33 -0.89
C GLY A 206 -18.90 -22.78 -2.27
N GLU A 207 -19.95 -22.16 -2.73
CA GLU A 207 -20.59 -22.33 -4.06
C GLU A 207 -21.28 -21.02 -4.45
N ALA A 208 -21.74 -20.91 -5.70
CA ALA A 208 -22.41 -19.71 -6.18
C ALA A 208 -23.76 -19.50 -5.49
N GLY A 209 -23.97 -18.32 -4.89
CA GLY A 209 -25.23 -17.97 -4.25
C GLY A 209 -25.13 -16.82 -3.26
N SER A 210 -26.22 -16.59 -2.51
CA SER A 210 -26.35 -15.53 -1.51
C SER A 210 -26.68 -16.01 -0.10
N GLU A 211 -26.94 -17.30 0.08
CA GLU A 211 -27.21 -17.89 1.39
C GLU A 211 -25.92 -17.93 2.25
N PRO A 212 -26.01 -18.10 3.58
CA PRO A 212 -24.85 -18.32 4.43
C PRO A 212 -23.98 -19.48 3.92
N GLY A 213 -22.67 -19.24 3.80
CA GLY A 213 -21.72 -20.21 3.25
C GLY A 213 -21.58 -20.20 1.72
N GLN A 214 -22.52 -19.56 1.00
CA GLN A 214 -22.41 -19.34 -0.45
C GLN A 214 -21.71 -18.01 -0.75
N PHE A 215 -21.09 -17.88 -1.93
CA PHE A 215 -20.39 -16.68 -2.38
C PHE A 215 -20.90 -16.18 -3.73
N PHE A 216 -20.74 -14.86 -3.92
CA PHE A 216 -20.86 -14.27 -5.25
C PHE A 216 -19.68 -13.35 -5.52
N HIS A 217 -18.68 -13.86 -6.26
CA HIS A 217 -17.38 -13.26 -6.52
C HIS A 217 -16.58 -12.95 -5.23
N PRO A 218 -16.14 -13.96 -4.46
CA PRO A 218 -15.23 -13.73 -3.33
C PRO A 218 -13.92 -13.12 -3.84
N THR A 219 -13.38 -12.13 -3.11
CA THR A 219 -12.16 -11.44 -3.55
C THR A 219 -10.99 -11.63 -2.61
N ASN A 220 -11.07 -11.13 -1.39
CA ASN A 220 -9.95 -11.17 -0.45
C ASN A 220 -10.30 -11.98 0.80
N LEU A 221 -9.26 -12.48 1.46
CA LEU A 221 -9.40 -13.24 2.69
C LEU A 221 -8.30 -12.89 3.68
N THR A 222 -8.58 -13.11 4.95
CA THR A 222 -7.61 -13.01 6.05
C THR A 222 -7.89 -14.05 7.11
N MET A 223 -6.91 -14.32 7.96
CA MET A 223 -7.05 -15.21 9.10
C MET A 223 -7.05 -14.38 10.39
N ALA A 224 -7.97 -14.70 11.26
CA ALA A 224 -8.04 -14.14 12.60
C ALA A 224 -7.00 -14.78 13.54
N PRO A 225 -6.67 -14.12 14.68
CA PRO A 225 -5.79 -14.70 15.69
C PRO A 225 -6.26 -16.05 16.25
N ASP A 226 -7.56 -16.32 16.23
CA ASP A 226 -8.15 -17.60 16.65
C ASP A 226 -8.08 -18.71 15.58
N GLY A 227 -7.52 -18.39 14.39
CA GLY A 227 -7.40 -19.30 13.27
C GLY A 227 -8.63 -19.37 12.36
N SER A 228 -9.69 -18.61 12.63
CA SER A 228 -10.84 -18.54 11.71
C SER A 228 -10.52 -17.72 10.46
N LEU A 229 -11.20 -18.06 9.35
CA LEU A 229 -11.04 -17.37 8.05
C LEU A 229 -12.15 -16.36 7.84
N TYR A 230 -11.78 -15.17 7.38
CA TYR A 230 -12.72 -14.14 6.97
C TYR A 230 -12.59 -13.91 5.46
N VAL A 231 -13.70 -13.97 4.75
CA VAL A 231 -13.75 -13.87 3.28
C VAL A 231 -14.67 -12.73 2.87
N VAL A 232 -14.16 -11.84 2.03
CA VAL A 232 -14.96 -10.76 1.44
C VAL A 232 -15.76 -11.31 0.27
N ASP A 233 -17.06 -11.34 0.43
CA ASP A 233 -18.06 -11.76 -0.56
C ASP A 233 -18.56 -10.52 -1.31
N THR A 234 -17.74 -10.04 -2.25
CA THR A 234 -17.83 -8.70 -2.83
C THR A 234 -19.18 -8.40 -3.46
N SER A 235 -19.72 -9.31 -4.25
CA SER A 235 -20.98 -9.07 -4.97
C SER A 235 -22.22 -9.38 -4.14
N ASN A 236 -22.05 -9.93 -2.94
CA ASN A 236 -23.06 -10.01 -1.90
C ASN A 236 -22.92 -8.90 -0.84
N PHE A 237 -21.94 -7.98 -1.01
CA PHE A 237 -21.73 -6.82 -0.13
C PHE A 237 -21.54 -7.15 1.34
N ARG A 238 -20.82 -8.23 1.64
CA ARG A 238 -20.67 -8.76 3.00
C ARG A 238 -19.30 -9.38 3.24
N VAL A 239 -19.01 -9.65 4.51
CA VAL A 239 -17.87 -10.48 4.95
C VAL A 239 -18.44 -11.69 5.66
N GLN A 240 -17.92 -12.87 5.35
CA GLN A 240 -18.29 -14.11 6.00
C GLN A 240 -17.11 -14.70 6.77
N GLN A 241 -17.36 -15.23 7.97
CA GLN A 241 -16.41 -15.95 8.80
C GLN A 241 -16.64 -17.45 8.68
N PHE A 242 -15.53 -18.18 8.58
CA PHE A 242 -15.52 -19.64 8.49
C PHE A 242 -14.52 -20.21 9.49
N THR A 243 -14.72 -21.45 9.91
CA THR A 243 -13.65 -22.23 10.53
C THR A 243 -12.54 -22.52 9.51
N VAL A 244 -11.37 -22.92 9.99
CA VAL A 244 -10.25 -23.34 9.12
C VAL A 244 -10.64 -24.50 8.20
N ASP A 245 -11.65 -25.31 8.58
CA ASP A 245 -12.17 -26.42 7.79
C ASP A 245 -13.25 -26.02 6.77
N GLY A 246 -13.66 -24.75 6.77
CA GLY A 246 -14.60 -24.20 5.80
C GLY A 246 -16.07 -24.24 6.26
N GLU A 247 -16.33 -24.50 7.54
CA GLU A 247 -17.68 -24.42 8.09
C GLU A 247 -18.07 -22.95 8.32
N PHE A 248 -19.26 -22.55 7.87
CA PHE A 248 -19.78 -21.21 8.07
C PHE A 248 -20.01 -20.92 9.55
N VAL A 249 -19.55 -19.75 10.01
CA VAL A 249 -19.72 -19.28 11.39
C VAL A 249 -20.74 -18.15 11.46
N ARG A 250 -20.46 -17.05 10.73
CA ARG A 250 -21.33 -15.87 10.73
C ARG A 250 -21.04 -14.95 9.53
N VAL A 251 -21.89 -13.94 9.39
CA VAL A 251 -21.79 -12.91 8.36
C VAL A 251 -22.03 -11.53 8.97
N PHE A 252 -21.39 -10.48 8.42
CA PHE A 252 -21.69 -9.09 8.72
C PHE A 252 -21.54 -8.23 7.46
N GLY A 253 -22.14 -7.02 7.51
CA GLY A 253 -22.25 -6.13 6.37
C GLY A 253 -23.43 -6.48 5.47
N ALA A 254 -23.89 -5.50 4.73
CA ALA A 254 -24.97 -5.60 3.74
C ALA A 254 -24.78 -4.50 2.68
N ALA A 255 -25.53 -4.59 1.58
CA ALA A 255 -25.55 -3.52 0.59
C ALA A 255 -26.11 -2.22 1.19
N GLY A 256 -25.38 -1.13 1.06
CA GLY A 256 -25.83 0.16 1.57
C GLY A 256 -24.71 1.18 1.74
N ASN A 257 -25.10 2.41 2.13
CA ASN A 257 -24.18 3.54 2.30
C ASN A 257 -24.05 4.01 3.77
N SER A 258 -24.64 3.30 4.71
CA SER A 258 -24.46 3.55 6.14
C SER A 258 -23.18 2.87 6.65
N PRO A 259 -22.53 3.38 7.70
CA PRO A 259 -21.43 2.70 8.35
C PRO A 259 -21.78 1.24 8.69
N GLY A 260 -20.87 0.32 8.41
CA GLY A 260 -21.10 -1.12 8.56
C GLY A 260 -21.70 -1.80 7.34
N ASN A 261 -22.19 -1.05 6.36
CA ASN A 261 -22.63 -1.55 5.06
C ASN A 261 -21.57 -1.31 3.99
N PHE A 262 -21.71 -2.00 2.87
CA PHE A 262 -20.74 -1.95 1.77
C PHE A 262 -21.42 -1.64 0.44
N THR A 263 -20.63 -1.00 -0.43
CA THR A 263 -20.99 -0.81 -1.85
C THR A 263 -20.07 -1.61 -2.77
N ARG A 264 -18.80 -1.73 -2.42
CA ARG A 264 -17.84 -2.55 -3.15
C ARG A 264 -16.68 -3.01 -2.23
N PRO A 265 -16.95 -3.88 -1.26
CA PRO A 265 -15.92 -4.37 -0.37
C PRO A 265 -14.88 -5.19 -1.14
N LYS A 266 -13.59 -5.09 -0.75
CA LYS A 266 -12.47 -5.78 -1.39
C LYS A 266 -11.47 -6.29 -0.37
N GLY A 267 -10.37 -5.54 -0.14
CA GLY A 267 -9.32 -5.94 0.78
C GLY A 267 -9.80 -6.09 2.21
N ILE A 268 -9.24 -7.05 2.90
CA ILE A 268 -9.50 -7.31 4.32
C ILE A 268 -8.19 -7.60 5.03
N ALA A 269 -8.04 -7.09 6.24
CA ALA A 269 -6.97 -7.42 7.17
C ALA A 269 -7.52 -7.46 8.60
N MET A 270 -6.73 -7.98 9.52
CA MET A 270 -7.07 -8.04 10.93
C MET A 270 -5.84 -7.72 11.76
N ASP A 271 -6.02 -7.00 12.88
CA ASP A 271 -4.99 -6.76 13.87
C ASP A 271 -4.93 -7.88 14.92
N HIS A 272 -3.99 -7.78 15.85
CA HIS A 272 -3.80 -8.78 16.90
C HIS A 272 -4.96 -8.83 17.91
N ASP A 273 -5.74 -7.75 18.04
CA ASP A 273 -6.91 -7.66 18.91
C ASP A 273 -8.19 -8.18 18.22
N GLY A 274 -8.08 -8.55 16.94
CA GLY A 274 -9.17 -9.08 16.13
C GLY A 274 -10.05 -8.00 15.49
N HIS A 275 -9.66 -6.72 15.51
CA HIS A 275 -10.37 -5.70 14.74
C HIS A 275 -10.21 -5.97 13.24
N ILE A 276 -11.32 -5.80 12.52
CA ILE A 276 -11.39 -6.16 11.11
C ILE A 276 -11.37 -4.89 10.27
N TYR A 277 -10.42 -4.81 9.34
CA TYR A 277 -10.24 -3.70 8.41
C TYR A 277 -10.74 -4.11 7.04
N VAL A 278 -11.77 -3.45 6.53
CA VAL A 278 -12.35 -3.77 5.21
C VAL A 278 -12.29 -2.55 4.30
N VAL A 279 -11.66 -2.71 3.17
CA VAL A 279 -11.64 -1.70 2.10
C VAL A 279 -12.98 -1.66 1.39
N ASP A 280 -13.60 -0.49 1.26
CA ASP A 280 -14.67 -0.27 0.30
C ASP A 280 -14.17 0.59 -0.88
N ALA A 281 -13.99 -0.04 -2.03
CA ALA A 281 -13.45 0.59 -3.22
C ALA A 281 -14.40 1.66 -3.82
N ALA A 282 -15.70 1.57 -3.59
CA ALA A 282 -16.66 2.54 -4.08
C ALA A 282 -16.79 3.75 -3.14
N PHE A 283 -16.78 3.53 -1.84
CA PHE A 283 -16.71 4.61 -0.85
C PHE A 283 -15.32 5.23 -0.75
N GLN A 284 -14.29 4.53 -1.26
CA GLN A 284 -12.90 4.97 -1.23
C GLN A 284 -12.42 5.21 0.20
N ASN A 285 -12.73 4.27 1.08
CA ASN A 285 -12.34 4.28 2.48
C ASN A 285 -11.96 2.87 2.98
N VAL A 286 -11.49 2.81 4.21
CA VAL A 286 -11.33 1.58 4.98
C VAL A 286 -12.26 1.69 6.20
N GLN A 287 -13.14 0.73 6.38
CA GLN A 287 -13.99 0.61 7.56
C GLN A 287 -13.33 -0.33 8.56
N ILE A 288 -13.35 0.04 9.84
CA ILE A 288 -12.84 -0.75 10.96
C ILE A 288 -14.02 -1.29 11.75
N PHE A 289 -14.00 -2.59 12.01
CA PHE A 289 -15.05 -3.30 12.73
C PHE A 289 -14.48 -3.92 14.01
N HIS A 290 -15.32 -3.96 15.03
CA HIS A 290 -15.09 -4.77 16.22
C HIS A 290 -15.08 -6.26 15.86
N PRO A 291 -14.39 -7.12 16.64
CA PRO A 291 -14.39 -8.57 16.39
C PRO A 291 -15.77 -9.22 16.25
N ASP A 292 -16.82 -8.65 16.83
CA ASP A 292 -18.20 -9.12 16.70
C ASP A 292 -18.91 -8.69 15.41
N GLY A 293 -18.26 -7.86 14.57
CA GLY A 293 -18.77 -7.36 13.29
C GLY A 293 -19.46 -5.99 13.39
N GLY A 294 -19.51 -5.36 14.56
CA GLY A 294 -20.00 -3.99 14.73
C GLY A 294 -19.05 -2.94 14.14
N ALA A 295 -19.54 -1.98 13.35
CA ALA A 295 -18.71 -0.92 12.80
C ALA A 295 -18.23 0.04 13.89
N LEU A 296 -16.94 0.33 13.93
CA LEU A 296 -16.29 1.24 14.88
C LEU A 296 -16.03 2.61 14.27
N MET A 297 -15.34 2.65 13.16
CA MET A 297 -14.98 3.88 12.46
C MET A 297 -14.62 3.61 11.00
N TYR A 298 -14.37 4.66 10.26
CA TYR A 298 -13.75 4.58 8.93
C TYR A 298 -12.74 5.71 8.74
N PHE A 299 -11.81 5.53 7.82
CA PHE A 299 -10.82 6.53 7.44
C PHE A 299 -10.52 6.46 5.94
N GLY A 300 -9.85 7.50 5.45
CA GLY A 300 -9.57 7.67 4.03
C GLY A 300 -10.72 8.34 3.29
N MET A 301 -10.36 9.14 2.30
CA MET A 301 -11.29 9.86 1.42
C MET A 301 -10.69 9.94 0.02
N PRO A 302 -11.54 10.01 -1.03
CA PRO A 302 -11.07 10.32 -2.37
C PRO A 302 -10.51 11.74 -2.44
N GLY A 303 -9.50 11.96 -3.26
CA GLY A 303 -8.97 13.30 -3.44
C GLY A 303 -7.59 13.34 -4.08
N VAL A 304 -6.95 14.49 -3.93
CA VAL A 304 -5.58 14.76 -4.41
C VAL A 304 -4.59 15.00 -3.27
N GLU A 305 -5.08 15.00 -2.04
CA GLU A 305 -4.27 15.19 -0.84
C GLU A 305 -3.36 13.97 -0.59
N GLU A 306 -2.31 14.15 0.20
CA GLU A 306 -1.32 13.09 0.48
C GLU A 306 -1.91 11.86 1.18
N ASP A 307 -2.96 12.04 1.99
CA ASP A 307 -3.69 10.98 2.70
C ASP A 307 -4.89 10.42 1.93
N SER A 308 -5.12 10.89 0.69
CA SER A 308 -6.23 10.42 -0.13
C SER A 308 -6.02 8.99 -0.60
N ILE A 309 -7.07 8.20 -0.55
CA ILE A 309 -7.11 6.85 -1.09
C ILE A 309 -8.13 6.79 -2.24
N ASN A 310 -7.64 6.42 -3.43
CA ASN A 310 -8.44 6.48 -4.65
C ASN A 310 -8.65 5.10 -5.25
N MET A 311 -9.87 4.59 -5.13
CA MET A 311 -10.26 3.22 -5.49
C MET A 311 -9.32 2.19 -4.82
N PRO A 312 -9.30 2.14 -3.49
CA PRO A 312 -8.45 1.21 -2.76
C PRO A 312 -8.81 -0.24 -3.05
N THR A 313 -7.84 -1.14 -2.93
CA THR A 313 -7.99 -2.56 -3.29
C THR A 313 -7.63 -3.51 -2.18
N VAL A 314 -6.63 -3.18 -1.40
CA VAL A 314 -6.11 -4.02 -0.32
C VAL A 314 -5.70 -3.16 0.86
N VAL A 315 -5.86 -3.73 2.05
CA VAL A 315 -5.30 -3.21 3.30
C VAL A 315 -4.43 -4.29 3.93
N LYS A 316 -3.32 -3.89 4.56
CA LYS A 316 -2.44 -4.76 5.34
C LYS A 316 -2.10 -4.10 6.66
N ILE A 317 -1.99 -4.92 7.70
CA ILE A 317 -1.51 -4.53 9.02
C ILE A 317 -0.06 -5.00 9.16
N ASP A 318 0.82 -4.14 9.68
CA ASP A 318 2.23 -4.45 9.85
C ASP A 318 2.74 -3.90 11.18
N TYR A 319 3.28 -4.77 12.00
CA TYR A 319 3.88 -4.46 13.31
C TYR A 319 5.40 -4.34 13.23
N ASP A 320 6.03 -4.94 12.23
CA ASP A 320 7.48 -5.11 12.18
C ASP A 320 8.20 -3.89 11.60
N SER A 321 7.52 -3.11 10.76
CA SER A 321 8.13 -1.98 10.04
C SER A 321 7.90 -0.63 10.71
N VAL A 322 7.29 -0.56 11.90
CA VAL A 322 6.96 0.69 12.61
C VAL A 322 8.16 1.61 12.75
N ALA A 323 9.33 1.07 13.08
CA ALA A 323 10.56 1.83 13.28
C ALA A 323 11.02 2.62 12.02
N TYR A 324 10.69 2.16 10.81
CA TYR A 324 11.05 2.89 9.58
C TYR A 324 10.23 4.17 9.39
N PHE A 325 9.13 4.33 10.14
CA PHE A 325 8.21 5.46 10.03
C PHE A 325 8.29 6.45 11.19
N GLU A 326 9.14 6.24 12.20
CA GLU A 326 9.26 7.11 13.38
C GLU A 326 9.48 8.59 13.02
N GLN A 327 10.20 8.88 11.94
CA GLN A 327 10.44 10.25 11.47
C GLN A 327 9.17 11.01 11.06
N TYR A 328 8.06 10.30 10.83
CA TYR A 328 6.76 10.85 10.44
C TYR A 328 5.79 10.97 11.61
N PHE A 329 6.13 10.42 12.78
CA PHE A 329 5.24 10.45 13.94
C PHE A 329 5.10 11.87 14.49
N SER A 330 3.88 12.19 14.92
CA SER A 330 3.64 13.35 15.77
C SER A 330 4.29 13.10 17.14
N PRO A 331 4.93 14.10 17.74
CA PRO A 331 5.47 13.98 19.10
C PRO A 331 4.43 13.60 20.15
N ASP A 332 3.16 13.93 19.92
CA ASP A 332 2.06 13.73 20.85
C ASP A 332 1.23 12.47 20.56
N PHE A 333 1.76 11.54 19.71
CA PHE A 333 1.02 10.35 19.31
C PHE A 333 1.91 9.10 19.34
N ASP A 334 1.47 8.05 20.02
CA ASP A 334 2.16 6.76 20.07
C ASP A 334 1.57 5.81 19.01
N VAL A 335 2.40 5.40 18.06
CA VAL A 335 2.03 4.46 17.00
C VAL A 335 2.35 3.03 17.44
N GLU A 336 1.36 2.16 17.40
CA GLU A 336 1.46 0.75 17.78
C GLU A 336 1.75 -0.16 16.58
N TYR A 337 1.08 0.10 15.45
CA TYR A 337 1.28 -0.63 14.20
C TYR A 337 0.91 0.22 12.99
N LEU A 338 1.28 -0.28 11.83
CA LEU A 338 1.02 0.37 10.54
C LEU A 338 -0.18 -0.25 9.83
N ILE A 339 -0.91 0.61 9.11
CA ILE A 339 -1.97 0.21 8.19
C ILE A 339 -1.57 0.70 6.81
N LEU A 340 -1.35 -0.21 5.87
CA LEU A 340 -0.97 0.10 4.51
C LEU A 340 -2.15 -0.14 3.57
N VAL A 341 -2.47 0.84 2.74
CA VAL A 341 -3.60 0.77 1.80
C VAL A 341 -3.11 1.03 0.39
N ALA A 342 -3.32 0.08 -0.53
CA ALA A 342 -3.00 0.29 -1.94
C ALA A 342 -4.20 0.85 -2.71
N SER A 343 -3.94 1.84 -3.58
CA SER A 343 -4.92 2.56 -4.39
C SER A 343 -4.64 2.44 -5.88
N GLN A 344 -5.66 2.09 -6.69
CA GLN A 344 -5.49 1.90 -8.14
C GLN A 344 -5.25 3.20 -8.89
N PHE A 345 -5.86 4.28 -8.43
CA PHE A 345 -5.84 5.58 -9.08
C PHE A 345 -5.28 6.66 -8.17
N GLY A 346 -5.14 7.86 -8.70
CA GLY A 346 -4.57 9.00 -7.98
C GLY A 346 -3.04 8.97 -7.90
N ALA A 347 -2.49 9.98 -7.27
CA ALA A 347 -1.05 10.11 -7.06
C ALA A 347 -0.53 9.11 -6.02
N ASN A 348 -1.28 8.85 -4.95
CA ASN A 348 -0.88 8.00 -3.84
C ASN A 348 -1.16 6.53 -4.19
N LYS A 349 -0.11 5.74 -4.45
CA LYS A 349 -0.26 4.32 -4.80
C LYS A 349 -0.34 3.42 -3.58
N VAL A 350 0.41 3.75 -2.52
CA VAL A 350 0.34 3.12 -1.21
C VAL A 350 0.32 4.22 -0.16
N ALA A 351 -0.75 4.31 0.61
CA ALA A 351 -0.84 5.20 1.76
C ALA A 351 -0.57 4.42 3.05
N VAL A 352 0.22 4.99 3.97
CA VAL A 352 0.59 4.39 5.25
C VAL A 352 0.04 5.23 6.37
N PHE A 353 -0.69 4.58 7.26
CA PHE A 353 -1.24 5.17 8.48
C PHE A 353 -0.65 4.44 9.69
N GLY A 354 -0.43 5.15 10.78
CA GLY A 354 -0.11 4.57 12.07
C GLY A 354 -1.36 4.49 12.92
N PHE A 355 -1.69 3.32 13.44
CA PHE A 355 -2.71 3.16 14.48
C PHE A 355 -2.06 3.32 15.84
N GLY A 356 -2.79 3.99 16.76
CA GLY A 356 -2.25 4.24 18.10
C GLY A 356 -3.16 5.15 18.93
N GLN A 357 -2.54 5.94 19.79
CA GLN A 357 -3.24 6.82 20.70
C GLN A 357 -2.43 8.07 21.04
N PRO A 358 -3.10 9.18 21.45
CA PRO A 358 -2.41 10.35 21.97
C PRO A 358 -1.57 9.99 23.20
N ARG A 359 -0.40 10.61 23.32
CA ARG A 359 0.42 10.54 24.54
C ARG A 359 -0.27 11.26 25.68
N GLU A 360 -0.23 10.66 26.87
CA GLU A 360 -0.74 11.29 28.09
C GLU A 360 0.14 12.46 28.59
#